data_615b4ff5cf59418abbdae0f97f8a62bb
#
_entry.id   615b4ff5cf59418abbdae0f97f8a62bb
#
_cell.length_a   1.000
_cell.length_b   1.000
_cell.length_c   1.000
_cell.angle_alpha   90.00
_cell.angle_beta   90.00
_cell.angle_gamma   90.00
#
_symmetry.space_group_name_H-M   'P 1'
#
loop_
_entity.id
_entity.type
_entity.pdbx_description
1 polymer ?
#
loop_
_entity_poly.entity_id
_entity_poly.type
_entity_poly.pdbx_seq_one_letter_code
_entity_poly.pdbx_strand_id
1 'polypeptide(L)'
;LSAARSKAILARLEGRGQETGIFERHLAIEEAIVGSPLTAGNQVRLLQDGPATYQAMYAAIQAAEDHINMETYILDDDAVGHLFAQALLAKQAQGVQVNLLRDSAGTFGTPVAFFQRLRDAGVQVLEFNPVNPLVAREGWQWNQRDHRKLLIVDGRVAFLGGINISSVYSGGSFGKSGKADSDASLAWRDTDLQLQGPVVAELQKLFLAAWQGQQGPPL
;
A
#
# COMPACT_ATOMS: atom_id res chain seq x y z
N LEU A 1 -3.62 -3.75 -21.39
CA LEU A 1 -3.68 -3.04 -22.69
C LEU A 1 -2.81 -3.78 -23.71
N SER A 2 -3.21 -3.77 -25.00
CA SER A 2 -2.32 -4.27 -26.04
C SER A 2 -1.13 -3.32 -26.23
N ALA A 3 0.03 -3.85 -26.59
CA ALA A 3 1.23 -3.06 -26.85
C ALA A 3 0.98 -1.93 -27.90
N ALA A 4 0.14 -2.21 -28.90
CA ALA A 4 -0.26 -1.22 -29.91
C ALA A 4 -1.04 -0.03 -29.30
N ARG A 5 -1.93 -0.28 -28.34
CA ARG A 5 -2.71 0.78 -27.68
C ARG A 5 -1.84 1.60 -26.71
N SER A 6 -0.91 0.98 -26.00
CA SER A 6 0.09 1.69 -25.18
C SER A 6 0.95 2.60 -26.04
N LYS A 7 1.47 2.10 -27.16
CA LYS A 7 2.26 2.89 -28.14
C LYS A 7 1.48 4.08 -28.69
N ALA A 8 0.20 3.90 -29.01
CA ALA A 8 -0.66 5.00 -29.51
C ALA A 8 -0.90 6.09 -28.44
N ILE A 9 -1.05 5.70 -27.16
CA ILE A 9 -1.19 6.66 -26.05
C ILE A 9 0.11 7.44 -25.84
N LEU A 10 1.26 6.76 -25.85
CA LEU A 10 2.57 7.41 -25.72
C LEU A 10 2.81 8.40 -26.86
N ALA A 11 2.60 8.00 -28.12
CA ALA A 11 2.73 8.89 -29.27
C ALA A 11 1.83 10.13 -29.19
N ARG A 12 0.61 10.00 -28.62
CA ARG A 12 -0.29 11.14 -28.41
C ARG A 12 0.20 12.08 -27.29
N LEU A 13 0.84 11.54 -26.27
CA LEU A 13 1.43 12.33 -25.17
C LEU A 13 2.69 13.06 -25.66
N GLU A 14 3.55 12.38 -26.41
CA GLU A 14 4.73 12.97 -27.07
C GLU A 14 4.33 14.13 -27.99
N GLY A 15 3.29 13.96 -28.83
CA GLY A 15 2.78 15.00 -29.71
C GLY A 15 2.26 16.26 -28.98
N ARG A 16 1.81 16.13 -27.74
CA ARG A 16 1.40 17.28 -26.90
C ARG A 16 2.58 17.98 -26.23
N GLY A 17 3.70 17.29 -26.05
CA GLY A 17 4.91 17.82 -25.39
C GLY A 17 5.93 18.44 -26.34
N GLN A 18 5.74 18.31 -27.67
CA GLN A 18 6.74 18.72 -28.66
C GLN A 18 7.08 20.22 -28.66
N GLU A 19 6.19 21.10 -28.21
CA GLU A 19 6.47 22.54 -28.17
C GLU A 19 7.57 22.92 -27.17
N THR A 20 7.87 22.09 -26.18
CA THR A 20 8.84 22.44 -25.11
C THR A 20 9.98 21.43 -24.92
N GLY A 21 9.89 20.22 -25.46
CA GLY A 21 10.82 19.11 -25.20
C GLY A 21 10.88 18.68 -23.71
N ILE A 22 10.04 19.27 -22.85
CA ILE A 22 10.01 18.99 -21.40
C ILE A 22 9.55 17.59 -21.13
N PHE A 23 8.53 17.11 -21.87
CA PHE A 23 7.97 15.79 -21.68
C PHE A 23 8.98 14.67 -21.99
N GLU A 24 9.69 14.77 -23.12
CA GLU A 24 10.73 13.79 -23.50
C GLU A 24 11.89 13.78 -22.50
N ARG A 25 12.34 14.97 -22.06
CA ARG A 25 13.39 15.08 -21.03
C ARG A 25 12.95 14.47 -19.70
N HIS A 26 11.70 14.71 -19.31
CA HIS A 26 11.14 14.15 -18.08
C HIS A 26 11.09 12.62 -18.14
N LEU A 27 10.57 12.06 -19.23
CA LEU A 27 10.54 10.62 -19.44
C LEU A 27 11.94 10.00 -19.44
N ALA A 28 12.91 10.62 -20.11
CA ALA A 28 14.27 10.12 -20.15
C ALA A 28 14.95 10.15 -18.77
N ILE A 29 14.69 11.18 -17.97
CA ILE A 29 15.20 11.30 -16.60
C ILE A 29 14.55 10.23 -15.71
N GLU A 30 13.23 10.10 -15.75
CA GLU A 30 12.50 9.10 -14.97
C GLU A 30 12.96 7.68 -15.30
N GLU A 31 13.06 7.33 -16.58
CA GLU A 31 13.54 6.02 -17.03
C GLU A 31 14.98 5.75 -16.57
N ALA A 32 15.85 6.78 -16.66
CA ALA A 32 17.25 6.66 -16.24
C ALA A 32 17.39 6.49 -14.71
N ILE A 33 16.54 7.12 -13.92
CA ILE A 33 16.58 7.05 -12.45
C ILE A 33 15.92 5.78 -11.93
N VAL A 34 14.74 5.43 -12.46
CA VAL A 34 13.89 4.35 -11.95
C VAL A 34 14.20 3.03 -12.64
N GLY A 35 14.79 3.05 -13.84
CA GLY A 35 15.05 1.86 -14.65
C GLY A 35 13.78 1.19 -15.17
N SER A 36 12.62 1.87 -15.09
CA SER A 36 11.33 1.35 -15.52
C SER A 36 10.70 2.26 -16.57
N PRO A 37 10.19 1.69 -17.68
CA PRO A 37 9.53 2.47 -18.71
C PRO A 37 8.18 3.02 -18.22
N LEU A 38 7.75 4.12 -18.82
CA LEU A 38 6.43 4.69 -18.55
C LEU A 38 5.33 3.68 -18.91
N THR A 39 4.46 3.40 -17.95
CA THR A 39 3.34 2.46 -18.12
C THR A 39 2.06 3.23 -18.43
N ALA A 40 1.57 3.10 -19.65
CA ALA A 40 0.34 3.76 -20.11
C ALA A 40 -0.91 2.90 -19.90
N GLY A 41 -2.08 3.55 -19.85
CA GLY A 41 -3.38 2.88 -19.78
C GLY A 41 -3.86 2.57 -18.38
N ASN A 42 -3.35 3.29 -17.41
CA ASN A 42 -3.80 3.21 -16.03
C ASN A 42 -5.00 4.15 -15.78
N GLN A 43 -5.83 3.77 -14.82
CA GLN A 43 -6.80 4.65 -14.19
C GLN A 43 -6.24 5.07 -12.83
N VAL A 44 -6.30 6.36 -12.54
CA VAL A 44 -5.81 6.94 -11.29
C VAL A 44 -6.95 7.72 -10.65
N ARG A 45 -7.26 7.41 -9.40
CA ARG A 45 -8.20 8.16 -8.57
C ARG A 45 -7.46 8.71 -7.37
N LEU A 46 -7.52 10.02 -7.20
CA LEU A 46 -7.01 10.69 -6.01
C LEU A 46 -7.97 10.47 -4.84
N LEU A 47 -7.45 10.03 -3.71
CA LEU A 47 -8.17 9.84 -2.45
C LEU A 47 -7.61 10.85 -1.45
N GLN A 48 -8.44 11.80 -1.06
CA GLN A 48 -8.07 12.83 -0.08
C GLN A 48 -8.52 12.41 1.31
N ASP A 49 -7.58 12.45 2.24
CA ASP A 49 -7.74 12.12 3.65
C ASP A 49 -8.08 10.62 3.93
N GLY A 50 -7.89 10.22 5.17
CA GLY A 50 -8.06 8.85 5.63
C GLY A 50 -9.44 8.25 5.37
N PRO A 51 -10.56 8.95 5.65
CA PRO A 51 -11.88 8.36 5.45
C PRO A 51 -12.16 7.90 4.03
N ALA A 52 -11.82 8.70 3.01
CA ALA A 52 -12.01 8.34 1.62
C ALA A 52 -11.10 7.16 1.22
N THR A 53 -9.85 7.18 1.70
CA THR A 53 -8.87 6.12 1.47
C THR A 53 -9.29 4.82 2.14
N TYR A 54 -9.62 4.84 3.43
CA TYR A 54 -10.02 3.62 4.16
C TYR A 54 -11.29 3.01 3.59
N GLN A 55 -12.29 3.83 3.20
CA GLN A 55 -13.50 3.33 2.55
C GLN A 55 -13.17 2.60 1.25
N ALA A 56 -12.30 3.18 0.41
CA ALA A 56 -11.93 2.59 -0.86
C ALA A 56 -11.08 1.31 -0.67
N MET A 57 -10.10 1.33 0.24
CA MET A 57 -9.29 0.16 0.60
C MET A 57 -10.15 -0.97 1.16
N TYR A 58 -11.07 -0.66 2.08
CA TYR A 58 -11.96 -1.64 2.69
C TYR A 58 -12.88 -2.28 1.65
N ALA A 59 -13.45 -1.48 0.74
CA ALA A 59 -14.27 -2.00 -0.36
C ALA A 59 -13.47 -2.94 -1.27
N ALA A 60 -12.21 -2.62 -1.58
CA ALA A 60 -11.34 -3.47 -2.37
C ALA A 60 -11.00 -4.77 -1.64
N ILE A 61 -10.67 -4.72 -0.35
CA ILE A 61 -10.41 -5.90 0.48
C ILE A 61 -11.65 -6.80 0.50
N GLN A 62 -12.84 -6.24 0.70
CA GLN A 62 -14.08 -7.04 0.70
C GLN A 62 -14.36 -7.72 -0.64
N ALA A 63 -13.96 -7.09 -1.75
CA ALA A 63 -14.14 -7.64 -3.10
C ALA A 63 -13.04 -8.64 -3.51
N ALA A 64 -12.00 -8.85 -2.69
CA ALA A 64 -10.90 -9.74 -3.01
C ALA A 64 -11.37 -11.18 -3.23
N GLU A 65 -10.84 -11.84 -4.26
CA GLU A 65 -11.17 -13.21 -4.66
C GLU A 65 -9.96 -14.14 -4.63
N ASP A 66 -8.73 -13.61 -4.79
CA ASP A 66 -7.51 -14.40 -4.95
C ASP A 66 -6.49 -14.05 -3.86
N HIS A 67 -5.95 -12.82 -3.87
CA HIS A 67 -4.95 -12.44 -2.89
C HIS A 67 -5.00 -10.96 -2.48
N ILE A 68 -4.51 -10.71 -1.27
CA ILE A 68 -4.30 -9.37 -0.71
C ILE A 68 -2.83 -9.26 -0.29
N ASN A 69 -2.09 -8.33 -0.89
CA ASN A 69 -0.73 -7.97 -0.52
C ASN A 69 -0.75 -6.57 0.11
N MET A 70 -0.43 -6.49 1.38
CA MET A 70 -0.43 -5.24 2.13
C MET A 70 0.95 -4.97 2.72
N GLU A 71 1.48 -3.79 2.47
CA GLU A 71 2.74 -3.28 3.00
C GLU A 71 2.47 -1.96 3.70
N THR A 72 2.88 -1.83 4.97
CA THR A 72 2.58 -0.62 5.74
C THR A 72 3.69 -0.31 6.74
N TYR A 73 3.93 0.99 6.93
CA TYR A 73 4.86 1.45 7.96
C TYR A 73 4.22 1.42 9.34
N ILE A 74 3.00 1.99 9.50
CA ILE A 74 2.25 1.97 10.75
C ILE A 74 0.97 1.15 10.56
N LEU A 75 0.71 0.27 11.52
CA LEU A 75 -0.55 -0.44 11.72
C LEU A 75 -0.81 -0.45 13.23
N ASP A 76 -1.66 0.44 13.69
CA ASP A 76 -1.92 0.65 15.11
C ASP A 76 -2.97 -0.32 15.67
N ASP A 77 -2.88 -0.59 16.97
CA ASP A 77 -3.88 -1.34 17.73
C ASP A 77 -5.02 -0.41 18.18
N ASP A 78 -5.72 0.16 17.20
CA ASP A 78 -6.80 1.12 17.39
C ASP A 78 -8.06 0.73 16.59
N ALA A 79 -9.06 1.59 16.60
CA ALA A 79 -10.33 1.30 15.90
C ALA A 79 -10.14 1.06 14.40
N VAL A 80 -9.25 1.79 13.73
CA VAL A 80 -8.94 1.62 12.30
C VAL A 80 -8.17 0.33 12.08
N GLY A 81 -7.10 0.10 12.86
CA GLY A 81 -6.31 -1.13 12.77
C GLY A 81 -7.15 -2.38 13.01
N HIS A 82 -8.08 -2.34 13.96
CA HIS A 82 -9.01 -3.45 14.19
C HIS A 82 -9.96 -3.69 13.02
N LEU A 83 -10.48 -2.64 12.37
CA LEU A 83 -11.34 -2.78 11.20
C LEU A 83 -10.58 -3.45 10.04
N PHE A 84 -9.35 -3.02 9.77
CA PHE A 84 -8.51 -3.65 8.75
C PHE A 84 -8.18 -5.09 9.11
N ALA A 85 -7.75 -5.36 10.35
CA ALA A 85 -7.46 -6.72 10.80
C ALA A 85 -8.67 -7.64 10.64
N GLN A 86 -9.88 -7.20 11.01
CA GLN A 86 -11.11 -7.98 10.84
C GLN A 86 -11.41 -8.26 9.36
N ALA A 87 -11.22 -7.28 8.46
CA ALA A 87 -11.43 -7.47 7.03
C ALA A 87 -10.45 -8.49 6.44
N LEU A 88 -9.17 -8.41 6.81
CA LEU A 88 -8.14 -9.36 6.38
C LEU A 88 -8.42 -10.78 6.89
N LEU A 89 -8.79 -10.91 8.18
CA LEU A 89 -9.18 -12.19 8.79
C LEU A 89 -10.40 -12.81 8.09
N ALA A 90 -11.41 -11.99 7.79
CA ALA A 90 -12.62 -12.47 7.10
C ALA A 90 -12.29 -12.99 5.69
N LYS A 91 -11.36 -12.35 4.97
CA LYS A 91 -10.93 -12.80 3.64
C LYS A 91 -10.06 -14.05 3.71
N GLN A 92 -9.15 -14.12 4.67
CA GLN A 92 -8.36 -15.34 4.91
C GLN A 92 -9.26 -16.54 5.21
N ALA A 93 -10.31 -16.35 6.01
CA ALA A 93 -11.30 -17.42 6.31
C ALA A 93 -12.12 -17.86 5.08
N GLN A 94 -12.21 -17.00 4.04
CA GLN A 94 -12.84 -17.31 2.75
C GLN A 94 -11.89 -17.98 1.75
N GLY A 95 -10.61 -18.20 2.12
CA GLY A 95 -9.61 -18.82 1.26
C GLY A 95 -8.80 -17.83 0.41
N VAL A 96 -9.01 -16.53 0.60
CA VAL A 96 -8.16 -15.49 -0.04
C VAL A 96 -6.80 -15.49 0.65
N GLN A 97 -5.72 -15.53 -0.13
CA GLN A 97 -4.36 -15.45 0.42
C GLN A 97 -4.06 -14.03 0.92
N VAL A 98 -3.77 -13.87 2.21
CA VAL A 98 -3.47 -12.56 2.80
C VAL A 98 -2.02 -12.49 3.25
N ASN A 99 -1.27 -11.51 2.72
CA ASN A 99 0.13 -11.29 3.00
C ASN A 99 0.31 -9.86 3.52
N LEU A 100 0.83 -9.73 4.73
CA LEU A 100 1.09 -8.47 5.41
C LEU A 100 2.59 -8.30 5.67
N LEU A 101 3.20 -7.31 5.04
CA LEU A 101 4.56 -6.85 5.34
C LEU A 101 4.46 -5.57 6.18
N ARG A 102 4.98 -5.61 7.41
CA ARG A 102 4.98 -4.46 8.32
C ARG A 102 6.40 -4.02 8.66
N ASP A 103 6.66 -2.72 8.73
CA ASP A 103 7.93 -2.24 9.28
C ASP A 103 7.98 -2.44 10.80
N SER A 104 9.10 -2.96 11.31
CA SER A 104 9.23 -3.29 12.73
C SER A 104 9.32 -2.05 13.63
N ALA A 105 9.89 -0.95 13.14
CA ALA A 105 9.99 0.29 13.91
C ALA A 105 8.65 1.06 13.87
N GLY A 106 8.03 1.15 12.70
CA GLY A 106 6.74 1.83 12.54
C GLY A 106 5.59 1.17 13.30
N THR A 107 5.67 -0.16 13.50
CA THR A 107 4.67 -0.93 14.26
C THR A 107 5.14 -1.32 15.66
N PHE A 108 6.20 -0.68 16.17
CA PHE A 108 6.76 -1.02 17.50
C PHE A 108 5.76 -0.82 18.64
N GLY A 109 4.87 0.15 18.53
CA GLY A 109 3.81 0.43 19.51
C GLY A 109 2.64 -0.58 19.48
N THR A 110 2.52 -1.38 18.43
CA THR A 110 1.43 -2.34 18.27
C THR A 110 1.76 -3.65 18.98
N PRO A 111 0.90 -4.14 19.88
CA PRO A 111 1.16 -5.34 20.64
C PRO A 111 1.43 -6.57 19.78
N VAL A 112 2.37 -7.41 20.16
CA VAL A 112 2.68 -8.67 19.47
C VAL A 112 1.44 -9.55 19.30
N ALA A 113 0.54 -9.54 20.28
CA ALA A 113 -0.71 -10.30 20.27
C ALA A 113 -1.63 -9.89 19.09
N PHE A 114 -1.60 -8.62 18.65
CA PHE A 114 -2.35 -8.16 17.50
C PHE A 114 -1.93 -8.94 16.23
N PHE A 115 -0.63 -9.01 15.97
CA PHE A 115 -0.10 -9.73 14.80
C PHE A 115 -0.18 -11.24 14.97
N GLN A 116 -0.07 -11.74 16.22
CA GLN A 116 -0.19 -13.17 16.48
C GLN A 116 -1.59 -13.68 16.12
N ARG A 117 -2.64 -12.94 16.46
CA ARG A 117 -4.01 -13.27 16.05
C ARG A 117 -4.17 -13.39 14.53
N LEU A 118 -3.50 -12.54 13.75
CA LEU A 118 -3.50 -12.64 12.30
C LEU A 118 -2.79 -13.91 11.81
N ARG A 119 -1.62 -14.22 12.40
CA ARG A 119 -0.86 -15.44 12.07
C ARG A 119 -1.63 -16.71 12.41
N ASP A 120 -2.25 -16.75 13.58
CA ASP A 120 -3.02 -17.91 14.05
C ASP A 120 -4.21 -18.23 13.14
N ALA A 121 -4.72 -17.22 12.45
CA ALA A 121 -5.78 -17.38 11.45
C ALA A 121 -5.26 -17.69 10.03
N GLY A 122 -3.94 -17.81 9.84
CA GLY A 122 -3.32 -18.17 8.56
C GLY A 122 -2.88 -16.99 7.71
N VAL A 123 -3.05 -15.73 8.16
CA VAL A 123 -2.49 -14.56 7.48
C VAL A 123 -0.96 -14.63 7.55
N GLN A 124 -0.30 -14.47 6.42
CA GLN A 124 1.16 -14.42 6.38
C GLN A 124 1.63 -13.02 6.82
N VAL A 125 2.20 -12.92 8.02
CA VAL A 125 2.69 -11.65 8.57
C VAL A 125 4.20 -11.68 8.66
N LEU A 126 4.84 -10.87 7.83
CA LEU A 126 6.29 -10.70 7.77
C LEU A 126 6.69 -9.34 8.35
N GLU A 127 7.80 -9.32 9.05
CA GLU A 127 8.37 -8.13 9.66
C GLU A 127 9.56 -7.65 8.84
N PHE A 128 9.51 -6.40 8.38
CA PHE A 128 10.61 -5.75 7.69
C PHE A 128 11.65 -5.27 8.70
N ASN A 129 12.90 -5.69 8.51
CA ASN A 129 14.06 -5.34 9.34
C ASN A 129 13.75 -5.33 10.86
N PRO A 130 13.60 -6.51 11.50
CA PRO A 130 13.29 -6.62 12.91
C PRO A 130 14.16 -5.73 13.78
N VAL A 131 13.57 -4.98 14.71
CA VAL A 131 14.31 -4.12 15.65
C VAL A 131 15.19 -4.97 16.57
N ASN A 132 14.78 -6.20 16.88
CA ASN A 132 15.57 -7.14 17.66
C ASN A 132 16.72 -7.74 16.81
N PRO A 133 18.00 -7.40 17.09
CA PRO A 133 19.12 -7.89 16.30
C PRO A 133 19.32 -9.41 16.38
N LEU A 134 18.77 -10.08 17.40
CA LEU A 134 18.85 -11.54 17.53
C LEU A 134 18.04 -12.31 16.50
N VAL A 135 17.08 -11.64 15.83
CA VAL A 135 16.29 -12.21 14.73
C VAL A 135 16.61 -11.51 13.41
N ALA A 136 17.71 -10.77 13.38
CA ALA A 136 18.18 -10.08 12.17
C ALA A 136 18.49 -11.08 11.05
N ARG A 137 18.15 -10.71 9.82
CA ARG A 137 18.39 -11.49 8.60
C ARG A 137 19.64 -11.01 7.89
N GLU A 138 20.12 -11.78 6.94
CA GLU A 138 21.24 -11.36 6.08
C GLU A 138 20.89 -10.03 5.37
N GLY A 139 21.83 -9.07 5.37
CA GLY A 139 21.58 -7.73 4.83
C GLY A 139 20.86 -6.76 5.77
N TRP A 140 20.57 -7.17 7.02
CA TRP A 140 19.92 -6.30 8.00
C TRP A 140 20.75 -5.03 8.29
N GLN A 141 20.08 -3.88 8.29
CA GLN A 141 20.65 -2.58 8.64
C GLN A 141 19.70 -1.82 9.56
N TRP A 142 20.20 -1.37 10.69
CA TRP A 142 19.43 -0.66 11.71
C TRP A 142 18.59 0.50 11.18
N ASN A 143 19.14 1.31 10.27
CA ASN A 143 18.52 2.51 9.73
C ASN A 143 17.71 2.29 8.44
N GLN A 144 17.73 1.11 7.87
CA GLN A 144 16.92 0.79 6.70
C GLN A 144 15.49 0.46 7.14
N ARG A 145 14.55 1.33 6.79
CA ARG A 145 13.13 1.21 7.13
C ARG A 145 12.29 1.21 5.87
N ASP A 146 11.17 0.49 5.93
CA ASP A 146 10.20 0.50 4.85
C ASP A 146 9.06 1.46 5.16
N HIS A 147 9.12 2.63 4.53
CA HIS A 147 8.11 3.67 4.72
C HIS A 147 6.99 3.62 3.68
N ARG A 148 6.94 2.57 2.84
CA ARG A 148 5.88 2.40 1.84
C ARG A 148 4.55 2.05 2.51
N LYS A 149 3.46 2.54 1.92
CA LYS A 149 2.11 2.17 2.24
C LYS A 149 1.48 1.73 0.94
N LEU A 150 1.35 0.43 0.78
CA LEU A 150 0.93 -0.22 -0.46
C LEU A 150 -0.09 -1.32 -0.13
N LEU A 151 -1.24 -1.26 -0.76
CA LEU A 151 -2.23 -2.33 -0.74
C LEU A 151 -2.49 -2.75 -2.18
N ILE A 152 -2.39 -4.04 -2.46
CA ILE A 152 -2.69 -4.62 -3.77
C ILE A 152 -3.70 -5.73 -3.56
N VAL A 153 -4.77 -5.70 -4.35
CA VAL A 153 -5.83 -6.71 -4.30
C VAL A 153 -5.96 -7.35 -5.69
N ASP A 154 -5.83 -8.68 -5.72
CA ASP A 154 -5.99 -9.55 -6.90
C ASP A 154 -5.13 -9.14 -8.11
N GLY A 155 -4.05 -8.37 -7.91
CA GLY A 155 -3.28 -7.79 -9.01
C GLY A 155 -4.09 -6.85 -9.92
N ARG A 156 -5.26 -6.39 -9.49
CA ARG A 156 -6.22 -5.59 -10.28
C ARG A 156 -6.33 -4.15 -9.81
N VAL A 157 -6.27 -3.94 -8.50
CA VAL A 157 -6.30 -2.60 -7.88
C VAL A 157 -5.18 -2.46 -6.89
N ALA A 158 -4.57 -1.28 -6.86
CA ALA A 158 -3.56 -0.93 -5.88
C ALA A 158 -3.86 0.43 -5.25
N PHE A 159 -3.40 0.60 -4.02
CA PHE A 159 -3.42 1.86 -3.29
C PHE A 159 -1.99 2.20 -2.87
N LEU A 160 -1.60 3.44 -3.09
CA LEU A 160 -0.26 3.93 -2.79
C LEU A 160 -0.34 5.38 -2.34
N GLY A 161 0.30 5.72 -1.22
CA GLY A 161 0.33 7.09 -0.73
C GLY A 161 0.97 7.28 0.62
N GLY A 162 0.55 8.30 1.34
CA GLY A 162 1.10 8.67 2.63
C GLY A 162 0.32 8.14 3.84
N ILE A 163 -0.90 7.63 3.65
CA ILE A 163 -1.81 7.26 4.73
C ILE A 163 -1.45 5.89 5.30
N ASN A 164 -1.14 5.86 6.60
CA ASN A 164 -0.96 4.63 7.36
C ASN A 164 -2.29 4.10 7.91
N ILE A 165 -2.28 2.93 8.49
CA ILE A 165 -3.46 2.32 9.13
C ILE A 165 -3.49 2.73 10.61
N SER A 166 -4.09 3.88 10.87
CA SER A 166 -4.20 4.46 12.21
C SER A 166 -5.35 5.46 12.29
N SER A 167 -5.98 5.54 13.45
CA SER A 167 -7.07 6.49 13.72
C SER A 167 -6.64 7.96 13.64
N VAL A 168 -5.35 8.27 13.71
CA VAL A 168 -4.85 9.64 13.56
C VAL A 168 -5.17 10.25 12.19
N TYR A 169 -5.37 9.41 11.17
CA TYR A 169 -5.79 9.83 9.82
C TYR A 169 -7.33 9.82 9.64
N SER A 170 -8.11 9.39 10.65
CA SER A 170 -9.57 9.27 10.55
C SER A 170 -10.34 10.57 10.76
N GLY A 171 -9.70 11.70 10.81
CA GLY A 171 -10.22 13.04 11.11
C GLY A 171 -11.28 13.62 10.17
N GLY A 172 -12.03 12.78 9.49
CA GLY A 172 -13.27 13.08 8.78
C GLY A 172 -14.41 12.26 9.37
N SER A 173 -15.61 12.41 8.90
CA SER A 173 -16.91 11.98 9.42
C SER A 173 -17.14 10.49 9.78
N PHE A 174 -16.12 9.66 9.85
CA PHE A 174 -16.20 8.27 10.31
C PHE A 174 -16.06 8.21 11.84
N GLY A 175 -17.11 8.52 12.56
CA GLY A 175 -17.11 8.41 14.03
C GLY A 175 -17.78 9.54 14.78
N LYS A 176 -18.55 10.39 14.14
CA LYS A 176 -19.43 11.32 14.87
C LYS A 176 -20.69 10.59 15.37
N SER A 177 -20.50 9.76 16.39
CA SER A 177 -21.51 9.55 17.41
C SER A 177 -21.23 10.54 18.54
N GLY A 178 -21.87 11.69 18.48
CA GLY A 178 -22.19 12.56 19.58
C GLY A 178 -21.05 12.93 20.54
N LYS A 179 -20.24 13.92 20.17
CA LYS A 179 -19.74 15.05 20.96
C LYS A 179 -18.68 15.74 20.10
N ALA A 180 -18.80 17.03 19.90
CA ALA A 180 -17.76 17.85 19.30
C ALA A 180 -16.59 17.89 20.28
N ASP A 181 -15.62 16.97 20.14
CA ASP A 181 -14.33 17.10 20.78
C ASP A 181 -13.54 18.16 20.03
N SER A 182 -13.03 19.12 20.78
CA SER A 182 -12.21 20.25 20.35
C SER A 182 -10.86 19.84 19.73
N ASP A 183 -10.61 18.56 19.53
CA ASP A 183 -9.38 17.97 18.98
C ASP A 183 -9.44 17.61 17.49
N ALA A 184 -10.55 17.90 16.81
CA ALA A 184 -10.66 17.67 15.35
C ALA A 184 -9.63 18.49 14.52
N SER A 185 -8.91 19.43 15.16
CA SER A 185 -7.85 20.23 14.53
C SER A 185 -6.50 19.50 14.40
N LEU A 186 -6.34 18.33 15.03
CA LEU A 186 -5.08 17.56 15.03
C LEU A 186 -5.11 16.32 14.13
N ALA A 187 -6.21 16.08 13.41
CA ALA A 187 -6.26 14.97 12.47
C ALA A 187 -5.25 15.19 11.34
N TRP A 188 -4.40 14.20 11.13
CA TRP A 188 -3.44 14.23 10.04
C TRP A 188 -4.17 14.14 8.71
N ARG A 189 -3.75 14.99 7.77
CA ARG A 189 -4.23 14.98 6.40
C ARG A 189 -3.15 14.47 5.49
N ASP A 190 -3.54 13.58 4.60
CA ASP A 190 -2.63 13.02 3.62
C ASP A 190 -3.42 12.58 2.39
N THR A 191 -2.73 12.07 1.40
CA THR A 191 -3.32 11.74 0.10
C THR A 191 -2.82 10.39 -0.37
N ASP A 192 -3.74 9.57 -0.85
CA ASP A 192 -3.45 8.32 -1.52
C ASP A 192 -3.97 8.30 -2.96
N LEU A 193 -3.44 7.39 -3.74
CA LEU A 193 -3.89 7.06 -5.08
C LEU A 193 -4.50 5.66 -5.10
N GLN A 194 -5.67 5.54 -5.69
CA GLN A 194 -6.20 4.27 -6.13
C GLN A 194 -5.84 4.08 -7.61
N LEU A 195 -5.22 2.97 -7.92
CA LEU A 195 -4.64 2.67 -9.23
C LEU A 195 -5.26 1.39 -9.78
N GLN A 196 -5.60 1.40 -11.07
CA GLN A 196 -6.02 0.23 -11.82
C GLN A 196 -5.32 0.21 -13.18
N GLY A 197 -5.02 -0.96 -13.69
CA GLY A 197 -4.36 -1.12 -14.97
C GLY A 197 -2.96 -1.71 -14.86
N PRO A 198 -2.14 -1.62 -15.92
CA PRO A 198 -0.85 -2.31 -15.98
C PRO A 198 0.14 -1.94 -14.87
N VAL A 199 0.07 -0.73 -14.30
CA VAL A 199 0.96 -0.31 -13.21
C VAL A 199 0.80 -1.17 -11.96
N VAL A 200 -0.37 -1.79 -11.75
CA VAL A 200 -0.61 -2.67 -10.59
C VAL A 200 0.35 -3.85 -10.58
N ALA A 201 0.67 -4.39 -11.76
CA ALA A 201 1.65 -5.47 -11.87
C ALA A 201 3.08 -5.01 -11.48
N GLU A 202 3.45 -3.77 -11.78
CA GLU A 202 4.75 -3.23 -11.36
C GLU A 202 4.79 -3.00 -9.84
N LEU A 203 3.71 -2.51 -9.25
CA LEU A 203 3.59 -2.38 -7.80
C LEU A 203 3.61 -3.75 -7.10
N GLN A 204 3.01 -4.77 -7.70
CA GLN A 204 3.08 -6.14 -7.18
C GLN A 204 4.51 -6.69 -7.21
N LYS A 205 5.28 -6.41 -8.25
CA LYS A 205 6.72 -6.77 -8.28
C LYS A 205 7.50 -6.10 -7.16
N LEU A 206 7.20 -4.82 -6.86
CA LEU A 206 7.83 -4.11 -5.74
C LEU A 206 7.52 -4.78 -4.40
N PHE A 207 6.25 -5.13 -4.16
CA PHE A 207 5.87 -5.87 -2.96
C PHE A 207 6.59 -7.22 -2.86
N LEU A 208 6.59 -8.01 -3.94
CA LEU A 208 7.23 -9.31 -3.98
C LEU A 208 8.74 -9.22 -3.75
N ALA A 209 9.40 -8.21 -4.32
CA ALA A 209 10.83 -7.97 -4.09
C ALA A 209 11.13 -7.64 -2.62
N ALA A 210 10.30 -6.80 -1.98
CA ALA A 210 10.42 -6.51 -0.55
C ALA A 210 10.17 -7.75 0.31
N TRP A 211 9.14 -8.51 -0.02
CA TRP A 211 8.79 -9.76 0.65
C TRP A 211 9.92 -10.78 0.59
N GLN A 212 10.48 -11.02 -0.61
CA GLN A 212 11.62 -11.92 -0.82
C GLN A 212 12.89 -11.41 -0.15
N GLY A 213 13.15 -10.10 -0.20
CA GLY A 213 14.28 -9.47 0.48
C GLY A 213 14.25 -9.67 2.00
N GLN A 214 13.07 -9.86 2.57
CA GLN A 214 12.88 -10.23 3.97
C GLN A 214 12.75 -11.74 4.18
N GLN A 215 13.14 -12.57 3.19
CA GLN A 215 13.10 -14.04 3.25
C GLN A 215 11.69 -14.57 3.57
N GLY A 216 10.66 -13.89 3.07
CA GLY A 216 9.28 -14.34 3.17
C GLY A 216 9.08 -15.68 2.44
N PRO A 217 8.11 -16.51 2.89
CA PRO A 217 7.77 -17.73 2.17
C PRO A 217 7.29 -17.43 0.74
N PRO A 218 7.40 -18.39 -0.18
CA PRO A 218 6.86 -18.22 -1.54
C PRO A 218 5.36 -17.87 -1.51
N LEU A 219 4.98 -16.93 -2.35
CA LEU A 219 3.59 -16.47 -2.53
C LEU A 219 3.04 -16.96 -3.87
#